data_ee159f711189c770dcef70245c638122
#
_entry.id   ee159f711189c770dcef70245c638122
#
_cell.length_a   1.000
_cell.length_b   1.000
_cell.length_c   1.000
_cell.angle_alpha   90.00
_cell.angle_beta   90.00
_cell.angle_gamma   90.00
#
_symmetry.space_group_name_H-M   'P 1'
#
loop_
_entity.id
_entity.type
_entity.pdbx_description
1 polymer ?
#
loop_
_entity_poly.entity_id
_entity_poly.type
_entity_poly.pdbx_seq_one_letter_code
_entity_poly.pdbx_strand_id
1 'polypeptide(L)'
;DLYEGCEPYTDELEYGLGSLYPMPGGLRENVEHFLGKEQVVRQVEGEHEAYEYLRSYAKRIQQNKELPFMVDILNCAKGCLYGTATDPKRGTDDVMLTIAKLRNSKTSAKQEKAHFGRKSKSRSPWADTLTPEERLKNFMDAFGKLDINDFMRSYTNRAVHIEEPSEQEKNRLFAEM
;
A
#
# COMPACT_ATOMS: atom_id res chain seq x y z
N ASP A 1 -28.32 -14.34 11.72
CA ASP A 1 -27.16 -13.44 11.43
C ASP A 1 -25.89 -14.27 11.41
N LEU A 2 -25.14 -14.24 10.29
CA LEU A 2 -23.90 -15.01 10.11
C LEU A 2 -22.77 -14.56 11.07
N TYR A 3 -22.96 -13.45 11.77
CA TYR A 3 -21.97 -12.84 12.66
C TYR A 3 -22.39 -12.86 14.15
N GLU A 4 -23.50 -13.51 14.47
CA GLU A 4 -23.92 -13.68 15.86
C GLU A 4 -22.93 -14.61 16.56
N GLY A 5 -22.20 -14.09 17.55
CA GLY A 5 -21.18 -14.81 18.30
C GLY A 5 -19.73 -14.64 17.83
N CYS A 6 -19.48 -13.88 16.77
CA CYS A 6 -18.11 -13.47 16.47
C CYS A 6 -17.66 -12.41 17.47
N GLU A 7 -16.53 -12.65 18.12
CA GLU A 7 -15.81 -11.59 18.85
C GLU A 7 -15.58 -10.43 17.89
N PRO A 8 -15.81 -9.16 18.31
CA PRO A 8 -15.51 -8.04 17.46
C PRO A 8 -14.03 -8.13 17.07
N TYR A 9 -13.78 -8.20 15.77
CA TYR A 9 -12.44 -8.30 15.23
C TYR A 9 -11.70 -7.02 15.60
N THR A 10 -10.81 -7.12 16.57
CA THR A 10 -9.90 -6.04 16.92
C THR A 10 -8.66 -6.25 16.08
N ASP A 11 -8.62 -5.59 14.93
CA ASP A 11 -7.41 -5.48 14.16
C ASP A 11 -6.28 -4.98 15.02
N GLU A 12 -5.15 -5.63 14.95
CA GLU A 12 -3.92 -5.02 15.43
C GLU A 12 -3.66 -3.79 14.58
N LEU A 13 -3.82 -2.62 15.19
CA LEU A 13 -3.52 -1.36 14.51
C LEU A 13 -2.04 -1.37 14.11
N GLU A 14 -1.79 -1.17 12.83
CA GLU A 14 -0.44 -0.94 12.36
C GLU A 14 0.06 0.43 12.77
N TYR A 15 1.33 0.51 13.14
CA TYR A 15 2.00 1.71 13.59
C TYR A 15 3.22 2.01 12.71
N GLY A 16 3.68 3.25 12.76
CA GLY A 16 4.80 3.69 11.95
C GLY A 16 4.47 3.68 10.45
N LEU A 17 5.43 3.27 9.64
CA LEU A 17 5.29 3.31 8.17
C LEU A 17 4.20 2.41 7.62
N GLY A 18 3.90 1.29 8.28
CA GLY A 18 2.83 0.37 7.86
C GLY A 18 1.46 1.04 7.86
N SER A 19 1.21 1.96 8.81
CA SER A 19 -0.06 2.69 8.90
C SER A 19 -0.35 3.60 7.69
N LEU A 20 0.64 3.86 6.85
CA LEU A 20 0.53 4.76 5.71
C LEU A 20 -0.02 4.10 4.45
N TYR A 21 0.05 2.76 4.31
CA TYR A 21 -0.36 2.07 3.09
C TYR A 21 -1.78 2.40 2.61
N PRO A 22 -2.77 2.62 3.50
CA PRO A 22 -4.10 2.98 3.06
C PRO A 22 -4.22 4.39 2.44
N MET A 23 -3.24 5.26 2.66
CA MET A 23 -3.31 6.65 2.20
C MET A 23 -2.52 6.88 0.92
N PRO A 24 -2.93 7.87 0.10
CA PRO A 24 -2.17 8.33 -1.05
C PRO A 24 -0.73 8.72 -0.68
N GLY A 25 0.24 8.20 -1.41
CA GLY A 25 1.67 8.43 -1.15
C GLY A 25 2.28 7.58 -0.04
N GLY A 26 1.50 6.72 0.61
CA GLY A 26 2.00 5.85 1.67
C GLY A 26 3.05 4.86 1.20
N LEU A 27 2.87 4.27 0.03
CA LEU A 27 3.87 3.41 -0.59
C LEU A 27 5.14 4.21 -0.93
N ARG A 28 5.00 5.41 -1.50
CA ARG A 28 6.14 6.29 -1.78
C ARG A 28 6.95 6.58 -0.52
N GLU A 29 6.32 6.94 0.58
CA GLU A 29 7.02 7.23 1.83
C GLU A 29 7.76 5.98 2.36
N ASN A 30 7.18 4.80 2.21
CA ASN A 30 7.83 3.55 2.56
C ASN A 30 9.08 3.30 1.70
N VAL A 31 8.98 3.47 0.38
CA VAL A 31 10.13 3.32 -0.52
C VAL A 31 11.23 4.34 -0.19
N GLU A 32 10.88 5.61 -0.02
CA GLU A 32 11.82 6.68 0.35
C GLU A 32 12.51 6.41 1.70
N HIS A 33 11.83 5.74 2.61
CA HIS A 33 12.40 5.38 3.91
C HIS A 33 13.56 4.37 3.77
N PHE A 34 13.45 3.41 2.86
CA PHE A 34 14.46 2.36 2.67
C PHE A 34 15.54 2.74 1.64
N LEU A 35 15.16 3.45 0.59
CA LEU A 35 16.03 3.72 -0.55
C LEU A 35 16.54 5.17 -0.59
N GLY A 36 16.05 6.03 0.30
CA GLY A 36 16.32 7.47 0.23
C GLY A 36 15.42 8.18 -0.79
N LYS A 37 15.49 9.51 -0.80
CA LYS A 37 14.65 10.36 -1.66
C LYS A 37 15.21 10.61 -3.06
N GLU A 38 16.36 10.04 -3.36
CA GLU A 38 17.03 10.22 -4.65
C GLU A 38 16.31 9.46 -5.78
N GLN A 39 15.57 8.40 -5.42
CA GLN A 39 14.79 7.63 -6.38
C GLN A 39 13.47 8.34 -6.70
N VAL A 40 13.20 8.47 -7.99
CA VAL A 40 11.95 9.09 -8.46
C VAL A 40 10.80 8.10 -8.33
N VAL A 41 9.98 8.26 -7.29
CA VAL A 41 8.71 7.54 -7.15
C VAL A 41 7.59 8.46 -7.63
N ARG A 42 6.96 8.10 -8.74
CA ARG A 42 5.84 8.86 -9.31
C ARG A 42 4.54 8.46 -8.61
N GLN A 43 3.91 9.40 -7.96
CA GLN A 43 2.60 9.23 -7.33
C GLN A 43 1.49 9.68 -8.29
N VAL A 44 0.46 8.84 -8.47
CA VAL A 44 -0.69 9.12 -9.33
C VAL A 44 -1.96 8.58 -8.65
N GLU A 45 -2.99 9.40 -8.56
CA GLU A 45 -4.21 9.07 -7.85
C GLU A 45 -5.43 9.54 -8.64
N GLY A 46 -6.50 8.79 -8.53
CA GLY A 46 -7.75 9.04 -9.24
C GLY A 46 -7.93 8.11 -10.42
N GLU A 47 -9.17 7.73 -10.67
CA GLU A 47 -9.51 6.78 -11.72
C GLU A 47 -9.08 7.28 -13.10
N HIS A 48 -9.44 8.51 -13.43
CA HIS A 48 -9.13 9.09 -14.73
C HIS A 48 -7.62 9.29 -14.91
N GLU A 49 -6.98 9.91 -13.94
CA GLU A 49 -5.55 10.22 -13.92
C GLU A 49 -4.69 8.95 -13.97
N ALA A 50 -5.10 7.90 -13.26
CA ALA A 50 -4.40 6.63 -13.25
C ALA A 50 -4.36 5.99 -14.65
N TYR A 51 -5.49 5.91 -15.32
CA TYR A 51 -5.55 5.30 -16.66
C TYR A 51 -4.89 6.17 -17.75
N GLU A 52 -5.00 7.49 -17.66
CA GLU A 52 -4.26 8.39 -18.56
C GLU A 52 -2.76 8.24 -18.39
N TYR A 53 -2.31 8.20 -17.15
CA TYR A 53 -0.91 8.00 -16.83
C TYR A 53 -0.39 6.66 -17.38
N LEU A 54 -1.11 5.56 -17.17
CA LEU A 54 -0.73 4.24 -17.67
C LEU A 54 -0.60 4.20 -19.19
N ARG A 55 -1.51 4.87 -19.92
CA ARG A 55 -1.42 5.01 -21.39
C ARG A 55 -0.16 5.79 -21.80
N SER A 56 0.14 6.87 -21.07
CA SER A 56 1.35 7.67 -21.31
C SER A 56 2.62 6.88 -20.97
N TYR A 57 2.59 6.12 -19.88
CA TYR A 57 3.70 5.28 -19.42
C TYR A 57 4.02 4.18 -20.44
N ALA A 58 3.01 3.52 -20.98
CA ALA A 58 3.18 2.53 -22.05
C ALA A 58 3.85 3.13 -23.29
N LYS A 59 3.46 4.35 -23.69
CA LYS A 59 4.11 5.08 -24.81
C LYS A 59 5.58 5.40 -24.50
N ARG A 60 5.91 5.76 -23.25
CA ARG A 60 7.30 6.02 -22.84
C ARG A 60 8.17 4.76 -22.95
N ILE A 61 7.64 3.60 -22.57
CA ILE A 61 8.33 2.30 -22.73
C ILE A 61 8.60 2.03 -24.20
N GLN A 62 7.60 2.17 -25.07
CA GLN A 62 7.75 1.97 -26.51
C GLN A 62 8.78 2.91 -27.16
N GLN A 63 8.93 4.11 -26.60
CA GLN A 63 9.89 5.12 -27.06
C GLN A 63 11.26 5.02 -26.40
N ASN A 64 11.52 4.00 -25.60
CA ASN A 64 12.76 3.84 -24.80
C ASN A 64 13.12 5.10 -24.00
N LYS A 65 12.13 5.82 -23.47
CA LYS A 65 12.34 6.99 -22.61
C LYS A 65 12.64 6.55 -21.19
N GLU A 66 13.37 7.37 -20.47
CA GLU A 66 13.62 7.20 -19.05
C GLU A 66 12.31 7.08 -18.27
N LEU A 67 12.28 6.14 -17.34
CA LEU A 67 11.10 5.83 -16.52
C LEU A 67 11.38 6.17 -15.05
N PRO A 68 10.36 6.53 -14.26
CA PRO A 68 10.53 6.60 -12.82
C PRO A 68 10.91 5.23 -12.25
N PHE A 69 11.64 5.25 -11.14
CA PHE A 69 12.04 4.02 -10.45
C PHE A 69 10.82 3.15 -10.09
N MET A 70 9.76 3.79 -9.61
CA MET A 70 8.51 3.14 -9.25
C MET A 70 7.32 4.08 -9.50
N VAL A 71 6.16 3.50 -9.72
CA VAL A 71 4.89 4.23 -9.78
C VAL A 71 4.02 3.78 -8.61
N ASP A 72 3.72 4.72 -7.70
CA ASP A 72 2.72 4.58 -6.65
C ASP A 72 1.39 5.04 -7.23
N ILE A 73 0.55 4.10 -7.64
CA ILE A 73 -0.69 4.39 -8.37
C ILE A 73 -1.90 3.88 -7.63
N LEU A 74 -2.88 4.75 -7.40
CA LEU A 74 -4.14 4.44 -6.75
C LEU A 74 -5.32 4.80 -7.65
N ASN A 75 -6.25 3.88 -7.83
CA ASN A 75 -7.48 4.13 -8.57
C ASN A 75 -8.38 5.15 -7.87
N CYS A 76 -8.39 5.17 -6.52
CA CYS A 76 -9.17 6.12 -5.74
C CYS A 76 -8.30 7.31 -5.32
N ALA A 77 -8.76 8.55 -5.57
CA ALA A 77 -8.06 9.78 -5.17
C ALA A 77 -7.84 9.91 -3.65
N LYS A 78 -8.63 9.22 -2.85
CA LYS A 78 -8.55 9.24 -1.38
C LYS A 78 -7.90 7.98 -0.79
N GLY A 79 -7.47 7.04 -1.63
CA GLY A 79 -6.97 5.75 -1.19
C GLY A 79 -8.03 4.92 -0.45
N CYS A 80 -7.59 4.02 0.43
CA CYS A 80 -8.47 3.16 1.23
C CYS A 80 -9.01 3.84 2.50
N LEU A 81 -8.70 5.10 2.74
CA LEU A 81 -9.17 5.84 3.91
C LEU A 81 -10.69 6.05 3.95
N TYR A 82 -11.34 5.91 2.82
CA TYR A 82 -12.78 6.08 2.63
C TYR A 82 -13.42 4.86 1.98
N GLY A 83 -12.85 3.67 2.21
CA GLY A 83 -13.41 2.42 1.73
C GLY A 83 -14.75 2.06 2.40
N THR A 84 -15.39 1.01 1.91
CA THR A 84 -16.72 0.56 2.35
C THR A 84 -16.82 0.20 3.84
N ALA A 85 -15.69 -0.14 4.47
CA ALA A 85 -15.61 -0.45 5.90
C ALA A 85 -15.30 0.77 6.79
N THR A 86 -15.24 1.97 6.21
CA THR A 86 -14.96 3.20 6.96
C THR A 86 -16.23 3.97 7.24
N ASP A 87 -16.27 4.74 8.35
CA ASP A 87 -17.38 5.64 8.65
C ASP A 87 -17.39 6.81 7.65
N PRO A 88 -18.44 6.95 6.81
CA PRO A 88 -18.52 8.01 5.79
C PRO A 88 -18.67 9.42 6.38
N LYS A 89 -19.02 9.53 7.66
CA LYS A 89 -19.22 10.82 8.36
C LYS A 89 -17.92 11.40 8.92
N ARG A 90 -16.81 10.66 8.86
CA ARG A 90 -15.52 11.13 9.38
C ARG A 90 -14.99 12.30 8.55
N GLY A 91 -14.53 13.33 9.24
CA GLY A 91 -13.85 14.46 8.60
C GLY A 91 -12.50 14.04 7.99
N THR A 92 -12.17 14.58 6.82
CA THR A 92 -10.91 14.27 6.14
C THR A 92 -9.70 14.61 7.02
N ASP A 93 -9.74 15.76 7.69
CA ASP A 93 -8.65 16.21 8.55
C ASP A 93 -8.48 15.31 9.77
N ASP A 94 -9.58 14.81 10.35
CA ASP A 94 -9.54 13.88 11.49
C ASP A 94 -8.85 12.56 11.10
N VAL A 95 -9.15 12.05 9.91
CA VAL A 95 -8.50 10.85 9.38
C VAL A 95 -7.01 11.11 9.18
N MET A 96 -6.64 12.20 8.52
CA MET A 96 -5.24 12.54 8.25
C MET A 96 -4.44 12.76 9.53
N LEU A 97 -5.02 13.44 10.52
CA LEU A 97 -4.39 13.64 11.83
C LEU A 97 -4.22 12.32 12.61
N THR A 98 -5.19 11.41 12.46
CA THR A 98 -5.08 10.07 13.08
C THR A 98 -3.94 9.27 12.45
N ILE A 99 -3.86 9.24 11.12
CA ILE A 99 -2.76 8.56 10.40
C ILE A 99 -1.41 9.17 10.78
N ALA A 100 -1.30 10.50 10.85
CA ALA A 100 -0.06 11.16 11.27
C ALA A 100 0.36 10.75 12.71
N LYS A 101 -0.60 10.59 13.62
CA LYS A 101 -0.32 10.08 14.96
C LYS A 101 0.14 8.63 14.93
N LEU A 102 -0.51 7.77 14.18
CA LEU A 102 -0.12 6.35 14.01
C LEU A 102 1.27 6.24 13.37
N ARG A 103 1.55 7.04 12.34
CA ARG A 103 2.86 7.14 11.68
C ARG A 103 3.99 7.43 12.67
N ASN A 104 3.75 8.35 13.61
CA ASN A 104 4.73 8.79 14.61
C ASN A 104 4.78 7.89 15.85
N SER A 105 3.84 6.96 16.00
CA SER A 105 3.81 6.03 17.12
C SER A 105 4.83 4.92 16.93
N LYS A 106 5.61 4.63 17.98
CA LYS A 106 6.68 3.62 17.91
C LYS A 106 6.25 2.25 18.40
N THR A 107 5.09 2.16 19.06
CA THR A 107 4.61 0.91 19.69
C THR A 107 3.10 0.90 19.79
N SER A 108 2.52 -0.29 19.73
CA SER A 108 1.12 -0.48 20.09
C SER A 108 0.94 -0.38 21.61
N ALA A 109 -0.17 0.16 22.06
CA ALA A 109 -0.52 0.24 23.48
C ALA A 109 -0.51 -1.14 24.19
N LYS A 110 -0.66 -2.24 23.43
CA LYS A 110 -0.53 -3.61 23.95
C LYS A 110 0.92 -4.02 24.21
N GLN A 111 1.88 -3.52 23.42
CA GLN A 111 3.31 -3.80 23.63
C GLN A 111 3.88 -3.05 24.83
N GLU A 112 3.36 -1.87 25.14
CA GLU A 112 3.79 -1.15 26.36
C GLU A 112 3.46 -1.90 27.66
N LYS A 113 2.34 -2.61 27.72
CA LYS A 113 1.95 -3.42 28.89
C LYS A 113 2.77 -4.71 29.06
N ALA A 114 3.33 -5.24 27.98
CA ALA A 114 4.13 -6.47 28.01
C ALA A 114 5.61 -6.23 28.37
N HIS A 115 6.09 -5.01 28.32
CA HIS A 115 7.50 -4.65 28.54
C HIS A 115 7.85 -4.14 29.94
N PHE A 116 6.93 -4.24 30.89
CA PHE A 116 7.24 -3.88 32.27
C PHE A 116 8.13 -4.97 32.90
N GLY A 117 9.41 -4.98 32.58
CA GLY A 117 10.39 -5.86 33.22
C GLY A 117 11.64 -6.24 32.44
N ARG A 118 11.77 -5.95 31.14
CA ARG A 118 13.01 -6.21 30.41
C ARG A 118 13.43 -4.98 29.62
N LYS A 119 14.51 -4.33 30.04
CA LYS A 119 15.25 -3.36 29.24
C LYS A 119 15.92 -4.11 28.07
N SER A 120 15.16 -4.41 27.04
CA SER A 120 15.73 -4.85 25.78
C SER A 120 16.35 -3.63 25.08
N LYS A 121 17.67 -3.61 25.01
CA LYS A 121 18.44 -2.66 24.19
C LYS A 121 18.40 -3.00 22.70
N SER A 122 17.46 -3.81 22.25
CA SER A 122 17.28 -4.13 20.84
C SER A 122 16.67 -2.93 20.16
N ARG A 123 17.51 -2.13 19.47
CA ARG A 123 17.03 -1.16 18.48
C ARG A 123 16.23 -1.91 17.42
N SER A 124 15.01 -1.45 17.14
CA SER A 124 14.25 -1.97 16.00
C SER A 124 15.12 -1.88 14.75
N PRO A 125 15.24 -2.95 13.94
CA PRO A 125 15.96 -2.90 12.67
C PRO A 125 15.37 -1.87 11.69
N TRP A 126 14.21 -1.34 11.99
CA TRP A 126 13.46 -0.35 11.21
C TRP A 126 13.43 1.05 11.84
N ALA A 127 14.34 1.33 12.78
CA ALA A 127 14.34 2.60 13.48
C ALA A 127 14.62 3.79 12.54
N ASP A 128 13.89 4.88 12.72
CA ASP A 128 14.09 6.14 11.96
C ASP A 128 15.47 6.76 12.15
N THR A 129 16.21 6.32 13.18
CA THR A 129 17.58 6.78 13.47
C THR A 129 18.64 6.12 12.59
N LEU A 130 18.27 5.10 11.81
CA LEU A 130 19.17 4.42 10.87
C LEU A 130 19.25 5.19 9.56
N THR A 131 20.38 5.10 8.88
CA THR A 131 20.49 5.60 7.51
C THR A 131 19.66 4.75 6.54
N PRO A 132 19.31 5.27 5.35
CA PRO A 132 18.62 4.47 4.33
C PRO A 132 19.37 3.17 3.99
N GLU A 133 20.70 3.23 3.88
CA GLU A 133 21.54 2.07 3.56
C GLU A 133 21.49 1.00 4.67
N GLU A 134 21.51 1.43 5.93
CA GLU A 134 21.38 0.52 7.08
C GLU A 134 20.00 -0.14 7.12
N ARG A 135 18.95 0.62 6.82
CA ARG A 135 17.57 0.09 6.75
C ARG A 135 17.41 -0.89 5.61
N LEU A 136 17.92 -0.53 4.43
CA LEU A 136 17.89 -1.42 3.26
C LEU A 136 18.66 -2.71 3.53
N LYS A 137 19.84 -2.63 4.14
CA LYS A 137 20.61 -3.81 4.54
C LYS A 137 19.80 -4.72 5.47
N ASN A 138 19.21 -4.14 6.53
CA ASN A 138 18.40 -4.92 7.45
C ASN A 138 17.18 -5.56 6.76
N PHE A 139 16.58 -4.86 5.80
CA PHE A 139 15.50 -5.39 4.98
C PHE A 139 15.97 -6.58 4.13
N MET A 140 17.09 -6.45 3.44
CA MET A 140 17.66 -7.52 2.62
C MET A 140 18.08 -8.73 3.46
N ASP A 141 18.63 -8.50 4.65
CA ASP A 141 18.99 -9.59 5.59
C ASP A 141 17.75 -10.38 6.03
N ALA A 142 16.63 -9.70 6.23
CA ALA A 142 15.37 -10.31 6.65
C ALA A 142 14.60 -10.99 5.51
N PHE A 143 14.56 -10.38 4.34
CA PHE A 143 13.67 -10.75 3.23
C PHE A 143 14.37 -11.07 1.90
N GLY A 144 15.67 -10.89 1.79
CA GLY A 144 16.43 -11.09 0.54
C GLY A 144 16.43 -12.53 0.00
N LYS A 145 15.89 -13.49 0.76
CA LYS A 145 15.70 -14.88 0.30
C LYS A 145 14.37 -15.10 -0.43
N LEU A 146 13.48 -14.09 -0.46
CA LEU A 146 12.23 -14.19 -1.19
C LEU A 146 12.51 -14.14 -2.69
N ASP A 147 12.06 -15.14 -3.41
CA ASP A 147 12.18 -15.18 -4.87
C ASP A 147 10.91 -14.60 -5.50
N ILE A 148 11.04 -13.47 -6.18
CA ILE A 148 9.94 -12.85 -6.90
C ILE A 148 9.32 -13.79 -7.95
N ASN A 149 10.11 -14.73 -8.50
CA ASN A 149 9.62 -15.68 -9.48
C ASN A 149 8.56 -16.63 -8.90
N ASP A 150 8.59 -16.91 -7.60
CA ASP A 150 7.57 -17.73 -6.95
C ASP A 150 6.20 -17.02 -6.99
N PHE A 151 6.19 -15.71 -6.85
CA PHE A 151 4.96 -14.90 -6.97
C PHE A 151 4.53 -14.79 -8.43
N MET A 152 5.43 -14.54 -9.35
CA MET A 152 5.15 -14.43 -10.79
C MET A 152 4.59 -15.73 -11.36
N ARG A 153 5.08 -16.87 -10.91
CA ARG A 153 4.57 -18.19 -11.32
C ARG A 153 3.10 -18.35 -10.99
N SER A 154 2.66 -17.89 -9.81
CA SER A 154 1.25 -17.95 -9.42
C SER A 154 0.35 -17.16 -10.36
N TYR A 155 0.78 -15.99 -10.80
CA TYR A 155 0.03 -15.17 -11.77
C TYR A 155 -0.01 -15.79 -13.15
N THR A 156 1.13 -16.27 -13.64
CA THR A 156 1.23 -16.89 -14.98
C THR A 156 0.37 -18.16 -15.09
N ASN A 157 0.37 -19.01 -14.06
CA ASN A 157 -0.39 -20.25 -14.04
C ASN A 157 -1.89 -20.04 -13.80
N ARG A 158 -2.30 -18.88 -13.34
CA ARG A 158 -3.71 -18.52 -13.09
C ARG A 158 -4.23 -17.48 -14.09
N ALA A 159 -3.55 -17.28 -15.20
CA ALA A 159 -4.02 -16.40 -16.24
C ALA A 159 -5.42 -16.86 -16.70
N VAL A 160 -6.44 -16.11 -16.33
CA VAL A 160 -7.79 -16.31 -16.79
C VAL A 160 -7.92 -15.57 -18.12
N HIS A 161 -8.20 -16.31 -19.17
CA HIS A 161 -8.52 -15.69 -20.44
C HIS A 161 -9.95 -15.15 -20.33
N ILE A 162 -10.09 -13.86 -20.25
CA ILE A 162 -11.38 -13.16 -20.25
C ILE A 162 -11.65 -12.78 -21.70
N GLU A 163 -12.64 -13.40 -22.31
CA GLU A 163 -13.14 -12.93 -23.60
C GLU A 163 -13.91 -11.62 -23.40
N GLU A 164 -13.54 -10.59 -24.11
CA GLU A 164 -14.33 -9.36 -24.10
C GLU A 164 -15.72 -9.63 -24.67
N PRO A 165 -16.80 -9.26 -23.98
CA PRO A 165 -18.14 -9.44 -24.50
C PRO A 165 -18.31 -8.60 -25.77
N SER A 166 -19.01 -9.17 -26.75
CA SER A 166 -19.32 -8.46 -27.98
C SER A 166 -20.16 -7.20 -27.72
N GLU A 167 -20.10 -6.23 -28.61
CA GLU A 167 -20.93 -5.00 -28.53
C GLU A 167 -22.43 -5.31 -28.44
N GLN A 168 -22.88 -6.41 -29.07
CA GLN A 168 -24.26 -6.84 -28.97
C GLN A 168 -24.61 -7.33 -27.56
N GLU A 169 -23.71 -8.06 -26.91
CA GLU A 169 -23.89 -8.52 -25.52
C GLU A 169 -23.86 -7.37 -24.53
N LYS A 170 -22.93 -6.43 -24.71
CA LYS A 170 -22.88 -5.20 -23.89
C LYS A 170 -24.19 -4.43 -24.00
N ASN A 171 -24.68 -4.18 -25.22
CA ASN A 171 -25.93 -3.45 -25.45
C ASN A 171 -27.15 -4.18 -24.89
N ARG A 172 -27.18 -5.53 -24.96
CA ARG A 172 -28.25 -6.31 -24.33
C ARG A 172 -28.25 -6.13 -22.80
N LEU A 173 -27.09 -6.25 -22.17
CA LEU A 173 -26.97 -6.09 -20.71
C LEU A 173 -27.35 -4.67 -20.26
N PHE A 174 -26.96 -3.64 -21.00
CA PHE A 174 -27.37 -2.28 -20.68
C PHE A 174 -28.89 -2.02 -20.90
N ALA A 175 -29.53 -2.76 -21.80
CA ALA A 175 -30.98 -2.63 -21.99
C ALA A 175 -31.80 -3.35 -20.90
N GLU A 176 -31.20 -4.33 -20.23
CA GLU A 176 -31.81 -5.07 -19.11
C GLU A 176 -31.63 -4.41 -17.76
N MET A 177 -30.78 -3.36 -17.65
CA MET A 177 -30.54 -2.57 -16.43
C MET A 177 -31.51 -1.40 -16.32
#